data_76f0579151ee432d4bad07dd100b8ea6
#
_entry.id   76f0579151ee432d4bad07dd100b8ea6
#
_cell.length_a   1.000
_cell.length_b   1.000
_cell.length_c   1.000
_cell.angle_alpha   90.00
_cell.angle_beta   90.00
_cell.angle_gamma   90.00
#
_symmetry.space_group_name_H-M   'P 1'
#
loop_
_entity.id
_entity.type
_entity.pdbx_description
1 polymer ?
#
loop_
_entity_poly.entity_id
_entity_poly.type
_entity_poly.pdbx_seq_one_letter_code
_entity_poly.pdbx_strand_id
1 'polypeptide(L)'
;GQISGALVGIGMVLSAVFVPMAFFGGSAGIIYKQFAVTIVICMSLSVLVALIFTPALCATILKTPENDAHHEKKGFFGWFNRSFDRNSARFERGVGGILKHRGRYLLIFALITAGTGYLFTQIPKAFLPSEDQGLMMTEVRMPLNASAERTEVVLQEVKDYLLKEEGQLVDHVMTVNGFNFAGRGQNSGLVLVVLKDWAARQAAGEDVLSVAERANARFARIKDATVMAFVPPAVLEMGNAMGFDLYLQDNLGLGHESLMAARNQFLELAAENPSLRAVRPNGKDDEPQFQVKIDDEKARALQVSIASINDTMSAAWGSMYVNDFIDLGRVKRVYIQGVDSSRIAPEDFDKWYVRNALGEMVPFSAFATGEWIHGSPKLERYGGISAVNILGEPAPGFSTGDAMIAIAQIMQQ
;
A
#
# COMPACT_ATOMS: atom_id res chain seq x y z
N GLY A 1 23.48 -45.17 0.77
CA GLY A 1 23.91 -44.76 2.11
C GLY A 1 24.72 -43.47 2.18
N GLN A 2 25.80 -43.28 1.42
CA GLN A 2 26.70 -42.12 1.61
C GLN A 2 26.06 -40.74 1.16
N ILE A 3 25.17 -40.76 0.21
CA ILE A 3 24.50 -39.54 -0.32
C ILE A 3 23.28 -39.16 0.53
N SER A 4 22.62 -40.16 1.15
CA SER A 4 21.36 -39.93 1.87
C SER A 4 21.52 -38.99 3.08
N GLY A 5 22.60 -39.13 3.83
CA GLY A 5 22.91 -38.25 4.98
C GLY A 5 23.17 -36.80 4.52
N ALA A 6 23.86 -36.61 3.40
CA ALA A 6 24.12 -35.27 2.84
C ALA A 6 22.83 -34.60 2.38
N LEU A 7 21.95 -35.33 1.67
CA LEU A 7 20.67 -34.79 1.20
C LEU A 7 19.74 -34.39 2.34
N VAL A 8 19.63 -35.23 3.37
CA VAL A 8 18.85 -34.88 4.56
C VAL A 8 19.47 -33.68 5.29
N GLY A 9 20.81 -33.67 5.43
CA GLY A 9 21.52 -32.55 6.04
C GLY A 9 21.27 -31.22 5.33
N ILE A 10 21.32 -31.18 3.99
CA ILE A 10 21.02 -29.98 3.20
C ILE A 10 19.57 -29.55 3.42
N GLY A 11 18.60 -30.48 3.38
CA GLY A 11 17.19 -30.18 3.63
C GLY A 11 16.96 -29.60 5.03
N MET A 12 17.61 -30.16 6.06
CA MET A 12 17.51 -29.63 7.43
C MET A 12 18.14 -28.25 7.59
N VAL A 13 19.31 -27.99 7.01
CA VAL A 13 19.97 -26.68 7.07
C VAL A 13 19.13 -25.60 6.41
N LEU A 14 18.60 -25.87 5.21
CA LEU A 14 17.71 -24.92 4.53
C LEU A 14 16.42 -24.70 5.32
N SER A 15 15.81 -25.76 5.84
CA SER A 15 14.62 -25.63 6.68
C SER A 15 14.90 -24.81 7.95
N ALA A 16 16.06 -25.00 8.60
CA ALA A 16 16.46 -24.23 9.76
C ALA A 16 16.62 -22.74 9.50
N VAL A 17 16.94 -22.34 8.25
CA VAL A 17 17.02 -20.93 7.84
C VAL A 17 15.64 -20.36 7.55
N PHE A 18 14.78 -21.10 6.84
CA PHE A 18 13.50 -20.57 6.37
C PHE A 18 12.37 -20.70 7.39
N VAL A 19 12.34 -21.73 8.21
CA VAL A 19 11.27 -21.92 9.22
C VAL A 19 11.12 -20.72 10.17
N PRO A 20 12.19 -20.12 10.72
CA PRO A 20 12.06 -18.93 11.56
C PRO A 20 11.42 -17.73 10.83
N MET A 21 11.64 -17.59 9.52
CA MET A 21 11.04 -16.51 8.73
C MET A 21 9.51 -16.61 8.65
N ALA A 22 8.94 -17.80 8.79
CA ALA A 22 7.48 -18.01 8.81
C ALA A 22 6.79 -17.43 10.05
N PHE A 23 7.56 -17.08 11.10
CA PHE A 23 7.06 -16.52 12.36
C PHE A 23 7.23 -15.00 12.47
N PHE A 24 7.74 -14.33 11.43
CA PHE A 24 7.81 -12.88 11.43
C PHE A 24 6.40 -12.26 11.40
N GLY A 25 6.22 -11.20 12.18
CA GLY A 25 4.97 -10.44 12.25
C GLY A 25 4.89 -9.32 11.20
N GLY A 26 3.72 -8.69 11.15
CA GLY A 26 3.45 -7.57 10.24
C GLY A 26 3.27 -7.96 8.78
N SER A 27 3.10 -6.97 7.91
CA SER A 27 2.88 -7.16 6.47
C SER A 27 4.04 -7.91 5.79
N ALA A 28 5.29 -7.60 6.17
CA ALA A 28 6.47 -8.34 5.72
C ALA A 28 6.39 -9.82 6.09
N GLY A 29 5.90 -10.13 7.29
CA GLY A 29 5.76 -11.50 7.78
C GLY A 29 4.83 -12.35 6.92
N ILE A 30 3.78 -11.78 6.33
CA ILE A 30 2.86 -12.50 5.43
C ILE A 30 3.61 -12.98 4.18
N ILE A 31 4.42 -12.12 3.57
CA ILE A 31 5.24 -12.45 2.39
C ILE A 31 6.28 -13.51 2.75
N TYR A 32 7.03 -13.29 3.84
CA TYR A 32 8.05 -14.23 4.29
C TYR A 32 7.47 -15.59 4.67
N LYS A 33 6.29 -15.63 5.27
CA LYS A 33 5.59 -16.88 5.62
C LYS A 33 5.26 -17.71 4.39
N GLN A 34 4.68 -17.07 3.34
CA GLN A 34 4.36 -17.77 2.09
C GLN A 34 5.62 -18.31 1.41
N PHE A 35 6.66 -17.48 1.35
CA PHE A 35 7.95 -17.86 0.77
C PHE A 35 8.59 -19.03 1.54
N ALA A 36 8.69 -18.89 2.86
CA ALA A 36 9.30 -19.89 3.74
C ALA A 36 8.57 -21.24 3.67
N VAL A 37 7.25 -21.24 3.78
CA VAL A 37 6.44 -22.48 3.71
C VAL A 37 6.61 -23.17 2.36
N THR A 38 6.54 -22.40 1.27
CA THR A 38 6.72 -22.96 -0.09
C THR A 38 8.10 -23.58 -0.27
N ILE A 39 9.17 -22.88 0.13
CA ILE A 39 10.55 -23.38 0.02
C ILE A 39 10.73 -24.63 0.85
N VAL A 40 10.28 -24.66 2.12
CA VAL A 40 10.44 -25.83 3.01
C VAL A 40 9.70 -27.03 2.45
N ILE A 41 8.47 -26.87 1.94
CA ILE A 41 7.71 -27.96 1.31
C ILE A 41 8.41 -28.46 0.05
N CYS A 42 8.83 -27.56 -0.85
CA CYS A 42 9.54 -27.93 -2.07
C CYS A 42 10.84 -28.67 -1.79
N MET A 43 11.62 -28.20 -0.80
CA MET A 43 12.87 -28.86 -0.39
C MET A 43 12.62 -30.23 0.21
N SER A 44 11.60 -30.36 1.07
CA SER A 44 11.23 -31.65 1.66
C SER A 44 10.82 -32.68 0.59
N LEU A 45 9.99 -32.26 -0.36
CA LEU A 45 9.59 -33.09 -1.50
C LEU A 45 10.79 -33.44 -2.38
N SER A 46 11.70 -32.48 -2.62
CA SER A 46 12.93 -32.72 -3.41
C SER A 46 13.83 -33.77 -2.75
N VAL A 47 14.02 -33.72 -1.44
CA VAL A 47 14.78 -34.72 -0.68
C VAL A 47 14.10 -36.09 -0.77
N LEU A 48 12.77 -36.18 -0.64
CA LEU A 48 12.00 -37.43 -0.79
C LEU A 48 12.17 -38.04 -2.19
N VAL A 49 12.03 -37.20 -3.23
CA VAL A 49 12.23 -37.64 -4.63
C VAL A 49 13.64 -38.12 -4.86
N ALA A 50 14.66 -37.41 -4.35
CA ALA A 50 16.06 -37.79 -4.48
C ALA A 50 16.38 -39.11 -3.75
N LEU A 51 15.74 -39.37 -2.62
CA LEU A 51 15.97 -40.60 -1.83
C LEU A 51 15.20 -41.84 -2.35
N ILE A 52 14.02 -41.64 -2.92
CA ILE A 52 13.11 -42.73 -3.33
C ILE A 52 13.11 -42.90 -4.83
N PHE A 53 12.76 -41.87 -5.55
CA PHE A 53 12.51 -41.93 -7.01
C PHE A 53 13.82 -42.10 -7.80
N THR A 54 14.86 -41.32 -7.45
CA THR A 54 16.12 -41.36 -8.20
C THR A 54 16.79 -42.76 -8.13
N PRO A 55 16.93 -43.41 -6.97
CA PRO A 55 17.47 -44.78 -6.91
C PRO A 55 16.59 -45.81 -7.64
N ALA A 56 15.26 -45.71 -7.53
CA ALA A 56 14.34 -46.61 -8.26
C ALA A 56 14.48 -46.45 -9.76
N LEU A 57 14.58 -45.21 -10.25
CA LEU A 57 14.80 -44.91 -11.65
C LEU A 57 16.17 -45.43 -12.14
N CYS A 58 17.22 -45.20 -11.37
CA CYS A 58 18.54 -45.74 -11.67
C CYS A 58 18.55 -47.26 -11.74
N ALA A 59 17.89 -47.95 -10.81
CA ALA A 59 17.78 -49.41 -10.83
C ALA A 59 17.01 -49.96 -12.04
N THR A 60 16.08 -49.18 -12.58
CA THR A 60 15.24 -49.57 -13.71
C THR A 60 15.91 -49.30 -15.07
N ILE A 61 16.59 -48.14 -15.18
CA ILE A 61 17.14 -47.65 -16.46
C ILE A 61 18.58 -48.07 -16.68
N LEU A 62 19.40 -48.09 -15.60
CA LEU A 62 20.81 -48.42 -15.70
C LEU A 62 21.00 -49.94 -15.81
N LYS A 63 21.63 -50.40 -16.89
CA LYS A 63 22.08 -51.79 -17.04
C LYS A 63 23.25 -52.02 -16.09
N THR A 64 23.25 -53.15 -15.41
CA THR A 64 24.38 -53.59 -14.63
C THR A 64 25.60 -53.74 -15.53
N PRO A 65 26.74 -53.11 -15.24
CA PRO A 65 27.92 -53.31 -16.05
C PRO A 65 28.31 -54.79 -15.95
N GLU A 66 28.16 -55.55 -17.06
CA GLU A 66 28.79 -56.84 -17.15
C GLU A 66 30.30 -56.66 -17.03
N ASN A 67 30.93 -57.51 -16.28
CA ASN A 67 32.31 -57.57 -15.81
C ASN A 67 33.45 -57.13 -16.75
N ASP A 68 33.32 -55.98 -17.42
CA ASP A 68 34.43 -55.37 -18.15
C ASP A 68 35.20 -54.39 -17.27
N ALA A 69 36.00 -54.99 -16.36
CA ALA A 69 37.07 -54.31 -15.66
C ALA A 69 38.01 -53.69 -16.72
N HIS A 70 38.15 -52.32 -16.67
CA HIS A 70 39.22 -51.57 -17.28
C HIS A 70 39.30 -51.41 -18.80
N HIS A 71 38.19 -51.23 -19.51
CA HIS A 71 38.28 -50.57 -20.80
C HIS A 71 38.30 -49.05 -20.61
N GLU A 72 39.48 -48.41 -20.75
CA GLU A 72 39.60 -46.94 -20.83
C GLU A 72 38.69 -46.44 -21.98
N LYS A 73 37.60 -45.77 -21.62
CA LYS A 73 36.69 -45.20 -22.60
C LYS A 73 37.45 -44.21 -23.46
N LYS A 74 37.45 -44.41 -24.78
CA LYS A 74 38.08 -43.52 -25.77
C LYS A 74 37.09 -42.42 -26.22
N GLY A 75 37.57 -41.32 -26.76
CA GLY A 75 36.73 -40.23 -27.26
C GLY A 75 36.27 -39.27 -26.17
N PHE A 76 35.07 -38.67 -26.36
CA PHE A 76 34.48 -37.66 -25.45
C PHE A 76 34.38 -38.15 -24.00
N PHE A 77 33.85 -39.37 -23.81
CA PHE A 77 33.71 -39.94 -22.45
C PHE A 77 35.05 -40.21 -21.76
N GLY A 78 36.09 -40.58 -22.53
CA GLY A 78 37.43 -40.73 -21.99
C GLY A 78 38.03 -39.37 -21.58
N TRP A 79 37.83 -38.33 -22.35
CA TRP A 79 38.23 -36.98 -22.02
C TRP A 79 37.48 -36.48 -20.74
N PHE A 80 36.19 -36.71 -20.67
CA PHE A 80 35.36 -36.30 -19.52
C PHE A 80 35.86 -37.00 -18.24
N ASN A 81 36.02 -38.32 -18.27
CA ASN A 81 36.49 -39.07 -17.08
C ASN A 81 37.85 -38.58 -16.64
N ARG A 82 38.82 -38.45 -17.54
CA ARG A 82 40.16 -37.91 -17.18
C ARG A 82 40.10 -36.48 -16.61
N SER A 83 39.20 -35.65 -17.12
CA SER A 83 39.00 -34.29 -16.62
C SER A 83 38.39 -34.31 -15.22
N PHE A 84 37.40 -35.18 -15.00
CA PHE A 84 36.77 -35.38 -13.71
C PHE A 84 37.74 -35.90 -12.65
N ASP A 85 38.49 -36.95 -12.97
CA ASP A 85 39.49 -37.51 -12.05
C ASP A 85 40.60 -36.49 -11.70
N ARG A 86 41.03 -35.73 -12.68
CA ARG A 86 42.00 -34.63 -12.45
C ARG A 86 41.46 -33.54 -11.52
N ASN A 87 40.21 -33.17 -11.73
CA ASN A 87 39.57 -32.14 -10.90
C ASN A 87 39.25 -32.70 -9.48
N SER A 88 38.84 -33.95 -9.36
CA SER A 88 38.64 -34.63 -8.07
C SER A 88 39.94 -34.68 -7.27
N ALA A 89 41.06 -35.09 -7.91
CA ALA A 89 42.38 -35.12 -7.27
C ALA A 89 42.92 -33.71 -6.90
N ARG A 90 42.53 -32.67 -7.65
CA ARG A 90 42.84 -31.27 -7.27
C ARG A 90 42.01 -30.84 -6.07
N PHE A 91 40.75 -31.18 -6.04
CA PHE A 91 39.83 -30.88 -4.92
C PHE A 91 40.33 -31.55 -3.64
N GLU A 92 40.62 -32.84 -3.67
CA GLU A 92 41.16 -33.57 -2.50
C GLU A 92 42.45 -32.97 -1.95
N ARG A 93 43.38 -32.61 -2.86
CA ARG A 93 44.65 -31.91 -2.44
C ARG A 93 44.38 -30.53 -1.86
N GLY A 94 43.40 -29.79 -2.43
CA GLY A 94 42.97 -28.49 -1.91
C GLY A 94 42.40 -28.60 -0.51
N VAL A 95 41.45 -29.53 -0.30
CA VAL A 95 40.85 -29.80 1.01
C VAL A 95 41.91 -30.27 2.04
N GLY A 96 42.79 -31.18 1.63
CA GLY A 96 43.92 -31.61 2.47
C GLY A 96 44.82 -30.47 2.90
N GLY A 97 45.10 -29.52 1.99
CA GLY A 97 45.86 -28.29 2.28
C GLY A 97 45.17 -27.38 3.27
N ILE A 98 43.82 -27.20 3.12
CA ILE A 98 43.00 -26.42 4.05
C ILE A 98 43.03 -27.04 5.43
N LEU A 99 42.78 -28.35 5.53
CA LEU A 99 42.78 -29.08 6.79
C LEU A 99 44.15 -29.04 7.50
N LYS A 100 45.25 -29.10 6.77
CA LYS A 100 46.58 -28.97 7.30
C LYS A 100 46.85 -27.57 7.89
N HIS A 101 46.25 -26.53 7.35
CA HIS A 101 46.39 -25.14 7.81
C HIS A 101 45.11 -24.60 8.43
N ARG A 102 44.35 -25.45 9.12
CA ARG A 102 43.03 -25.14 9.66
C ARG A 102 42.93 -23.83 10.45
N GLY A 103 43.93 -23.50 11.26
CA GLY A 103 43.95 -22.25 12.03
C GLY A 103 43.96 -21.00 11.14
N ARG A 104 44.72 -21.03 10.04
CA ARG A 104 44.77 -19.89 9.08
C ARG A 104 43.45 -19.71 8.34
N TYR A 105 42.81 -20.80 7.91
CA TYR A 105 41.51 -20.73 7.21
C TYR A 105 40.37 -20.41 8.15
N LEU A 106 40.42 -20.85 9.41
CA LEU A 106 39.44 -20.41 10.45
C LEU A 106 39.59 -18.91 10.73
N LEU A 107 40.77 -18.38 10.77
CA LEU A 107 41.01 -16.94 10.93
C LEU A 107 40.40 -16.15 9.74
N ILE A 108 40.66 -16.60 8.50
CA ILE A 108 40.09 -15.97 7.30
C ILE A 108 38.56 -16.02 7.36
N PHE A 109 37.99 -17.16 7.71
CA PHE A 109 36.53 -17.31 7.88
C PHE A 109 35.98 -16.36 8.95
N ALA A 110 36.65 -16.28 10.10
CA ALA A 110 36.26 -15.35 11.17
C ALA A 110 36.34 -13.87 10.72
N LEU A 111 37.37 -13.50 9.97
CA LEU A 111 37.51 -12.14 9.42
C LEU A 111 36.42 -11.82 8.38
N ILE A 112 36.10 -12.76 7.49
CA ILE A 112 35.01 -12.60 6.51
C ILE A 112 33.67 -12.46 7.25
N THR A 113 33.41 -13.31 8.24
CA THR A 113 32.18 -13.28 9.04
C THR A 113 32.04 -11.96 9.81
N ALA A 114 33.12 -11.52 10.46
CA ALA A 114 33.16 -10.24 11.17
C ALA A 114 32.96 -9.05 10.19
N GLY A 115 33.62 -9.07 9.03
CA GLY A 115 33.46 -8.08 7.98
C GLY A 115 32.03 -8.04 7.44
N THR A 116 31.43 -9.19 7.20
CA THR A 116 30.01 -9.28 6.77
C THR A 116 29.09 -8.73 7.85
N GLY A 117 29.30 -9.10 9.12
CA GLY A 117 28.54 -8.57 10.26
C GLY A 117 28.66 -7.04 10.36
N TYR A 118 29.85 -6.50 10.21
CA TYR A 118 30.06 -5.05 10.19
C TYR A 118 29.33 -4.39 9.04
N LEU A 119 29.47 -4.88 7.79
CA LEU A 119 28.75 -4.36 6.63
C LEU A 119 27.24 -4.40 6.83
N PHE A 120 26.71 -5.46 7.43
CA PHE A 120 25.28 -5.59 7.72
C PHE A 120 24.78 -4.49 8.66
N THR A 121 25.60 -3.98 9.57
CA THR A 121 25.23 -2.84 10.45
C THR A 121 25.28 -1.49 9.74
N GLN A 122 25.99 -1.39 8.61
CA GLN A 122 26.11 -0.15 7.84
C GLN A 122 25.05 -0.01 6.73
N ILE A 123 24.40 -1.12 6.37
CA ILE A 123 23.39 -1.10 5.31
C ILE A 123 22.09 -0.48 5.86
N PRO A 124 21.54 0.55 5.20
CA PRO A 124 20.27 1.14 5.59
C PRO A 124 19.14 0.08 5.56
N LYS A 125 18.33 0.07 6.61
CA LYS A 125 17.19 -0.84 6.71
C LYS A 125 16.00 -0.23 5.97
N ALA A 126 15.63 -0.80 4.83
CA ALA A 126 14.43 -0.44 4.08
C ALA A 126 13.60 -1.69 3.81
N PHE A 127 12.28 -1.50 3.72
CA PHE A 127 11.37 -2.63 3.48
C PHE A 127 11.38 -3.04 2.00
N LEU A 128 11.14 -2.09 1.10
CA LEU A 128 11.22 -2.25 -0.34
C LEU A 128 11.94 -1.02 -0.93
N PRO A 129 12.81 -1.19 -1.92
CA PRO A 129 13.35 -0.05 -2.65
C PRO A 129 12.23 0.63 -3.45
N SER A 130 12.38 1.94 -3.67
CA SER A 130 11.53 2.65 -4.61
C SER A 130 11.87 2.22 -6.03
N GLU A 131 10.85 1.84 -6.79
CA GLU A 131 11.00 1.40 -8.19
C GLU A 131 10.23 2.33 -9.11
N ASP A 132 10.77 2.57 -10.30
CA ASP A 132 10.05 3.25 -11.36
C ASP A 132 9.12 2.26 -12.06
N GLN A 133 7.86 2.22 -11.67
CA GLN A 133 6.82 1.40 -12.30
C GLN A 133 6.13 2.11 -13.47
N GLY A 134 6.56 3.33 -13.82
CA GLY A 134 5.89 4.13 -14.83
C GLY A 134 4.49 4.62 -14.41
N LEU A 135 4.15 4.54 -13.13
CA LEU A 135 2.87 4.96 -12.58
C LEU A 135 3.06 6.07 -11.55
N MET A 136 2.34 7.18 -11.73
CA MET A 136 2.26 8.27 -10.77
C MET A 136 0.80 8.56 -10.47
N MET A 137 0.50 8.91 -9.24
CA MET A 137 -0.82 9.35 -8.81
C MET A 137 -0.76 10.80 -8.33
N THR A 138 -1.81 11.56 -8.59
CA THR A 138 -1.92 12.94 -8.11
C THR A 138 -3.24 13.11 -7.38
N GLU A 139 -3.16 13.45 -6.11
CA GLU A 139 -4.31 13.73 -5.27
C GLU A 139 -4.65 15.22 -5.34
N VAL A 140 -5.92 15.53 -5.54
CA VAL A 140 -6.46 16.88 -5.55
C VAL A 140 -7.42 17.03 -4.38
N ARG A 141 -7.16 18.02 -3.53
CA ARG A 141 -8.03 18.41 -2.40
C ARG A 141 -8.42 19.86 -2.55
N MET A 142 -9.68 20.08 -2.83
CA MET A 142 -10.25 21.42 -2.86
C MET A 142 -10.64 21.88 -1.45
N PRO A 143 -10.80 23.21 -1.23
CA PRO A 143 -11.38 23.73 0.00
C PRO A 143 -12.75 23.13 0.28
N LEU A 144 -13.13 23.15 1.55
CA LEU A 144 -14.46 22.75 1.99
C LEU A 144 -15.54 23.47 1.17
N ASN A 145 -16.62 22.75 0.87
CA ASN A 145 -17.75 23.26 0.06
C ASN A 145 -17.43 23.61 -1.39
N ALA A 146 -16.26 23.23 -1.92
CA ALA A 146 -16.02 23.33 -3.35
C ALA A 146 -16.95 22.38 -4.11
N SER A 147 -17.57 22.89 -5.17
CA SER A 147 -18.44 22.08 -6.04
C SER A 147 -17.61 21.15 -6.93
N ALA A 148 -18.27 20.11 -7.48
CA ALA A 148 -17.65 19.19 -8.42
C ALA A 148 -17.12 19.90 -9.68
N GLU A 149 -17.77 20.96 -10.12
CA GLU A 149 -17.35 21.77 -11.29
C GLU A 149 -16.04 22.50 -10.98
N ARG A 150 -15.88 23.08 -9.78
CA ARG A 150 -14.60 23.70 -9.38
C ARG A 150 -13.48 22.68 -9.29
N THR A 151 -13.78 21.50 -8.76
CA THR A 151 -12.81 20.40 -8.71
C THR A 151 -12.41 19.95 -10.10
N GLU A 152 -13.37 19.90 -11.05
CA GLU A 152 -13.10 19.55 -12.45
C GLU A 152 -12.17 20.56 -13.13
N VAL A 153 -12.32 21.86 -12.86
CA VAL A 153 -11.41 22.89 -13.40
C VAL A 153 -9.96 22.62 -12.99
N VAL A 154 -9.73 22.31 -11.71
CA VAL A 154 -8.38 22.01 -11.23
C VAL A 154 -7.86 20.68 -11.80
N LEU A 155 -8.72 19.66 -11.90
CA LEU A 155 -8.35 18.38 -12.53
C LEU A 155 -7.95 18.57 -14.01
N GLN A 156 -8.61 19.46 -14.75
CA GLN A 156 -8.24 19.78 -16.12
C GLN A 156 -6.91 20.55 -16.16
N GLU A 157 -6.65 21.50 -15.24
CA GLU A 157 -5.36 22.19 -15.17
C GLU A 157 -4.21 21.22 -14.93
N VAL A 158 -4.38 20.27 -13.99
CA VAL A 158 -3.40 19.21 -13.70
C VAL A 158 -3.18 18.33 -14.93
N LYS A 159 -4.24 17.87 -15.57
CA LYS A 159 -4.19 17.07 -16.79
C LYS A 159 -3.49 17.79 -17.93
N ASP A 160 -3.82 19.06 -18.12
CA ASP A 160 -3.22 19.90 -19.18
C ASP A 160 -1.72 20.06 -19.00
N TYR A 161 -1.25 20.29 -17.78
CA TYR A 161 0.18 20.32 -17.47
C TYR A 161 0.85 18.99 -17.84
N LEU A 162 0.29 17.87 -17.38
CA LEU A 162 0.87 16.54 -17.59
C LEU A 162 0.93 16.17 -19.08
N LEU A 163 -0.09 16.52 -19.86
CA LEU A 163 -0.12 16.20 -21.28
C LEU A 163 0.66 17.20 -22.16
N LYS A 164 0.78 18.47 -21.73
CA LYS A 164 1.44 19.51 -22.55
C LYS A 164 2.91 19.70 -22.19
N GLU A 165 3.24 19.76 -20.89
CA GLU A 165 4.59 20.03 -20.43
C GLU A 165 5.39 18.74 -20.21
N GLU A 166 4.76 17.67 -19.71
CA GLU A 166 5.38 16.35 -19.52
C GLU A 166 4.99 15.33 -20.62
N GLY A 167 4.28 15.73 -21.67
CA GLY A 167 3.72 14.86 -22.71
C GLY A 167 4.75 14.04 -23.50
N GLN A 168 6.03 14.38 -23.43
CA GLN A 168 7.08 13.53 -23.98
C GLN A 168 7.28 12.26 -23.17
N LEU A 169 7.02 12.31 -21.85
CA LEU A 169 7.21 11.22 -20.90
C LEU A 169 5.90 10.54 -20.51
N VAL A 170 4.78 11.28 -20.54
CA VAL A 170 3.45 10.80 -20.19
C VAL A 170 2.80 10.12 -21.38
N ASP A 171 2.19 8.97 -21.15
CA ASP A 171 1.41 8.21 -22.15
C ASP A 171 -0.09 8.42 -21.96
N HIS A 172 -0.62 8.19 -20.76
CA HIS A 172 -2.04 8.30 -20.44
C HIS A 172 -2.28 9.07 -19.14
N VAL A 173 -3.35 9.85 -19.13
CA VAL A 173 -3.84 10.52 -17.92
C VAL A 173 -5.33 10.24 -17.77
N MET A 174 -5.73 9.73 -16.60
CA MET A 174 -7.11 9.52 -16.23
C MET A 174 -7.43 10.38 -15.00
N THR A 175 -8.48 11.20 -15.10
CA THR A 175 -9.00 12.00 -13.98
C THR A 175 -10.24 11.38 -13.38
N VAL A 176 -10.33 11.40 -12.06
CA VAL A 176 -11.49 10.95 -11.29
C VAL A 176 -11.96 12.09 -10.41
N ASN A 177 -13.16 12.60 -10.68
CA ASN A 177 -13.79 13.65 -9.89
C ASN A 177 -14.68 13.04 -8.80
N GLY A 178 -14.65 13.56 -7.60
CA GLY A 178 -15.45 13.11 -6.47
C GLY A 178 -14.82 12.03 -5.59
N PHE A 179 -13.55 11.68 -5.83
CA PHE A 179 -12.83 10.67 -5.06
C PHE A 179 -11.34 10.98 -4.95
N ASN A 180 -10.78 10.73 -3.76
CA ASN A 180 -9.34 10.58 -3.52
C ASN A 180 -9.13 9.57 -2.37
N PHE A 181 -7.87 9.33 -1.95
CA PHE A 181 -7.57 8.34 -0.90
C PHE A 181 -8.06 8.76 0.50
N ALA A 182 -8.23 10.05 0.76
CA ALA A 182 -8.81 10.53 2.01
C ALA A 182 -10.34 10.28 2.09
N GLY A 183 -11.01 10.09 0.94
CA GLY A 183 -12.43 9.77 0.88
C GLY A 183 -13.15 10.27 -0.35
N ARG A 184 -14.49 10.22 -0.30
CA ARG A 184 -15.38 10.71 -1.34
C ARG A 184 -15.90 12.10 -0.99
N GLY A 185 -16.14 12.93 -2.01
CA GLY A 185 -16.74 14.26 -1.85
C GLY A 185 -16.50 15.11 -3.09
N GLN A 186 -17.36 16.08 -3.33
CA GLN A 186 -17.26 16.98 -4.48
C GLN A 186 -15.93 17.75 -4.53
N ASN A 187 -15.31 17.94 -3.36
CA ASN A 187 -14.02 18.61 -3.17
C ASN A 187 -12.81 17.69 -3.31
N SER A 188 -12.99 16.48 -3.81
CA SER A 188 -11.94 15.45 -3.91
C SER A 188 -11.72 15.05 -5.35
N GLY A 189 -10.46 14.94 -5.76
CA GLY A 189 -10.08 14.47 -7.08
C GLY A 189 -8.84 13.58 -7.04
N LEU A 190 -8.73 12.68 -8.01
CA LEU A 190 -7.58 11.81 -8.22
C LEU A 190 -7.21 11.81 -9.70
N VAL A 191 -5.91 11.88 -9.98
CA VAL A 191 -5.38 11.74 -11.34
C VAL A 191 -4.42 10.56 -11.36
N LEU A 192 -4.68 9.61 -12.25
CA LEU A 192 -3.80 8.48 -12.52
C LEU A 192 -3.00 8.79 -13.78
N VAL A 193 -1.69 8.69 -13.68
CA VAL A 193 -0.75 9.06 -14.76
C VAL A 193 0.11 7.85 -15.08
N VAL A 194 0.06 7.42 -16.33
CA VAL A 194 0.90 6.36 -16.84
C VAL A 194 1.97 6.98 -17.72
N LEU A 195 3.23 6.73 -17.39
CA LEU A 195 4.36 7.16 -18.20
C LEU A 195 4.61 6.18 -19.36
N LYS A 196 5.30 6.63 -20.38
CA LYS A 196 5.77 5.78 -21.48
C LYS A 196 6.72 4.70 -20.98
N ASP A 197 6.92 3.69 -21.81
CA ASP A 197 7.85 2.58 -21.53
C ASP A 197 9.26 3.09 -21.18
N TRP A 198 9.97 2.37 -20.31
CA TRP A 198 11.33 2.72 -19.88
C TRP A 198 12.31 2.89 -21.04
N ALA A 199 12.10 2.15 -22.15
CA ALA A 199 12.95 2.29 -23.34
C ALA A 199 12.85 3.70 -23.98
N ALA A 200 11.73 4.40 -23.77
CA ALA A 200 11.52 5.77 -24.23
C ALA A 200 11.90 6.85 -23.21
N ARG A 201 12.34 6.46 -21.99
CA ARG A 201 12.64 7.34 -20.85
C ARG A 201 13.98 6.97 -20.22
N GLN A 202 15.09 7.07 -20.99
CA GLN A 202 16.40 6.64 -20.52
C GLN A 202 17.30 7.77 -20.04
N ALA A 203 16.92 9.02 -20.29
CA ALA A 203 17.74 10.15 -19.89
C ALA A 203 17.58 10.46 -18.38
N ALA A 204 18.58 11.10 -17.81
CA ALA A 204 18.54 11.55 -16.42
C ALA A 204 17.37 12.52 -16.21
N GLY A 205 16.56 12.28 -15.18
CA GLY A 205 15.39 13.08 -14.85
C GLY A 205 14.11 12.69 -15.60
N GLU A 206 14.10 11.58 -16.34
CA GLU A 206 12.92 11.03 -17.02
C GLU A 206 12.26 9.90 -16.22
N ASP A 207 12.81 9.56 -15.06
CA ASP A 207 12.21 8.62 -14.13
C ASP A 207 10.96 9.20 -13.44
N VAL A 208 10.10 8.31 -12.95
CA VAL A 208 8.80 8.70 -12.37
C VAL A 208 8.93 9.59 -11.14
N LEU A 209 9.99 9.46 -10.35
CA LEU A 209 10.24 10.28 -9.16
C LEU A 209 10.56 11.71 -9.57
N SER A 210 11.45 11.88 -10.55
CA SER A 210 11.80 13.18 -11.12
C SER A 210 10.59 13.89 -11.75
N VAL A 211 9.72 13.15 -12.46
CA VAL A 211 8.45 13.68 -12.99
C VAL A 211 7.54 14.14 -11.84
N ALA A 212 7.40 13.34 -10.79
CA ALA A 212 6.58 13.69 -9.64
C ALA A 212 7.11 14.94 -8.90
N GLU A 213 8.42 15.10 -8.78
CA GLU A 213 9.04 16.30 -8.18
C GLU A 213 8.76 17.57 -9.00
N ARG A 214 8.93 17.52 -10.32
CA ARG A 214 8.59 18.65 -11.21
C ARG A 214 7.10 18.98 -11.17
N ALA A 215 6.26 17.94 -11.19
CA ALA A 215 4.82 18.11 -11.07
C ALA A 215 4.44 18.79 -9.74
N ASN A 216 5.00 18.37 -8.61
CA ASN A 216 4.76 19.00 -7.31
C ASN A 216 5.22 20.45 -7.28
N ALA A 217 6.37 20.78 -7.87
CA ALA A 217 6.86 22.16 -7.97
C ALA A 217 5.92 23.04 -8.80
N ARG A 218 5.28 22.49 -9.86
CA ARG A 218 4.27 23.19 -10.67
C ARG A 218 2.95 23.31 -9.91
N PHE A 219 2.48 22.25 -9.28
CA PHE A 219 1.21 22.18 -8.57
C PHE A 219 1.18 23.06 -7.31
N ALA A 220 2.31 23.29 -6.67
CA ALA A 220 2.41 24.25 -5.57
C ALA A 220 1.97 25.70 -5.93
N ARG A 221 1.87 26.01 -7.23
CA ARG A 221 1.37 27.32 -7.70
C ARG A 221 -0.15 27.37 -7.82
N ILE A 222 -0.84 26.25 -7.75
CA ILE A 222 -2.30 26.19 -7.76
C ILE A 222 -2.80 26.65 -6.39
N LYS A 223 -3.47 27.81 -6.36
CA LYS A 223 -3.92 28.43 -5.10
C LYS A 223 -5.27 27.91 -4.63
N ASP A 224 -6.07 27.39 -5.55
CA ASP A 224 -7.45 26.96 -5.28
C ASP A 224 -7.54 25.56 -4.70
N ALA A 225 -6.45 24.80 -4.70
CA ALA A 225 -6.42 23.42 -4.24
C ALA A 225 -5.06 23.04 -3.65
N THR A 226 -5.06 22.04 -2.78
CA THR A 226 -3.85 21.28 -2.46
C THR A 226 -3.74 20.13 -3.45
N VAL A 227 -2.70 20.17 -4.28
CA VAL A 227 -2.44 19.16 -5.30
C VAL A 227 -1.09 18.52 -5.03
N MET A 228 -1.06 17.20 -4.92
CA MET A 228 0.15 16.46 -4.58
C MET A 228 0.31 15.24 -5.48
N ALA A 229 1.41 15.21 -6.24
CA ALA A 229 1.84 14.05 -7.01
C ALA A 229 2.72 13.15 -6.14
N PHE A 230 2.49 11.85 -6.22
CA PHE A 230 3.29 10.83 -5.54
C PHE A 230 3.37 9.56 -6.37
N VAL A 231 4.41 8.78 -6.14
CA VAL A 231 4.59 7.47 -6.76
C VAL A 231 4.00 6.43 -5.82
N PRO A 232 3.14 5.53 -6.27
CA PRO A 232 2.63 4.47 -5.40
C PRO A 232 3.74 3.49 -5.02
N PRO A 233 3.62 2.79 -3.88
CA PRO A 233 4.59 1.77 -3.48
C PRO A 233 4.63 0.62 -4.51
N ALA A 234 5.76 -0.10 -4.56
CA ALA A 234 5.97 -1.22 -5.49
C ALA A 234 4.89 -2.32 -5.37
N VAL A 235 4.26 -2.44 -4.21
CA VAL A 235 3.13 -3.35 -3.94
C VAL A 235 1.94 -2.51 -3.52
N LEU A 236 0.99 -2.30 -4.43
CA LEU A 236 -0.19 -1.43 -4.24
C LEU A 236 -1.07 -1.87 -3.06
N GLU A 237 -1.13 -3.17 -2.77
CA GLU A 237 -1.90 -3.72 -1.66
C GLU A 237 -1.35 -3.34 -0.28
N MET A 238 -0.15 -2.78 -0.21
CA MET A 238 0.50 -2.38 1.05
C MET A 238 0.19 -0.94 1.47
N GLY A 239 -0.66 -0.23 0.75
CA GLY A 239 -1.08 1.13 1.08
C GLY A 239 -0.69 2.17 0.05
N ASN A 240 -0.86 3.45 0.41
CA ASN A 240 -0.70 4.59 -0.50
C ASN A 240 0.60 5.39 -0.24
N ALA A 241 1.47 4.92 0.66
CA ALA A 241 2.69 5.62 1.05
C ALA A 241 3.94 4.82 0.68
N MET A 242 4.92 5.47 0.07
CA MET A 242 6.25 4.91 -0.17
C MET A 242 7.14 4.86 1.08
N GLY A 243 6.70 5.44 2.19
CA GLY A 243 7.47 5.55 3.42
C GLY A 243 6.85 4.79 4.58
N PHE A 244 6.13 5.48 5.41
CA PHE A 244 5.46 4.91 6.58
C PHE A 244 3.95 5.21 6.58
N ASP A 245 3.21 4.31 7.20
CA ASP A 245 1.77 4.39 7.45
C ASP A 245 1.56 4.19 8.95
N LEU A 246 1.11 5.24 9.64
CA LEU A 246 0.95 5.30 11.08
C LEU A 246 -0.53 5.49 11.44
N TYR A 247 -1.01 4.70 12.39
CA TYR A 247 -2.30 4.90 13.03
C TYR A 247 -2.12 5.40 14.46
N LEU A 248 -2.48 6.67 14.70
CA LEU A 248 -2.56 7.24 16.04
C LEU A 248 -3.92 6.88 16.63
N GLN A 249 -3.95 6.14 17.75
CA GLN A 249 -5.13 5.57 18.36
C GLN A 249 -5.49 6.22 19.70
N ASP A 250 -6.77 6.46 19.94
CA ASP A 250 -7.29 6.88 21.25
C ASP A 250 -7.57 5.67 22.15
N ASN A 251 -6.52 5.11 22.75
CA ASN A 251 -6.62 3.95 23.64
C ASN A 251 -7.27 4.28 24.99
N LEU A 252 -7.33 5.56 25.37
CA LEU A 252 -7.86 6.00 26.66
C LEU A 252 -9.32 6.44 26.55
N GLY A 253 -9.88 6.55 25.33
CA GLY A 253 -11.24 7.03 25.13
C GLY A 253 -11.42 8.52 25.45
N LEU A 254 -10.41 9.34 25.22
CA LEU A 254 -10.41 10.77 25.49
C LEU A 254 -11.29 11.56 24.50
N GLY A 255 -11.67 10.92 23.39
CA GLY A 255 -12.56 11.49 22.40
C GLY A 255 -11.86 12.17 21.22
N HIS A 256 -12.70 12.57 20.26
CA HIS A 256 -12.25 13.07 18.96
C HIS A 256 -11.37 14.31 19.05
N GLU A 257 -11.72 15.30 19.86
CA GLU A 257 -10.94 16.55 20.02
C GLU A 257 -9.51 16.26 20.50
N SER A 258 -9.36 15.40 21.51
CA SER A 258 -8.05 15.00 22.04
C SER A 258 -7.21 14.27 20.99
N LEU A 259 -7.85 13.40 20.20
CA LEU A 259 -7.19 12.68 19.13
C LEU A 259 -6.70 13.64 18.02
N MET A 260 -7.52 14.64 17.66
CA MET A 260 -7.13 15.68 16.69
C MET A 260 -6.02 16.59 17.22
N ALA A 261 -6.05 16.95 18.49
CA ALA A 261 -4.99 17.72 19.13
C ALA A 261 -3.64 16.96 19.12
N ALA A 262 -3.66 15.67 19.49
CA ALA A 262 -2.49 14.80 19.44
C ALA A 262 -1.96 14.62 17.99
N ARG A 263 -2.85 14.48 17.01
CA ARG A 263 -2.49 14.46 15.59
C ARG A 263 -1.74 15.73 15.18
N ASN A 264 -2.28 16.88 15.54
CA ASN A 264 -1.71 18.17 15.15
C ASN A 264 -0.32 18.37 15.81
N GLN A 265 -0.19 18.04 17.09
CA GLN A 265 1.10 18.06 17.79
C GLN A 265 2.12 17.13 17.11
N PHE A 266 1.72 15.90 16.74
CA PHE A 266 2.59 14.98 16.00
C PHE A 266 3.04 15.57 14.67
N LEU A 267 2.13 16.20 13.91
CA LEU A 267 2.46 16.82 12.62
C LEU A 267 3.44 17.98 12.75
N GLU A 268 3.29 18.81 13.79
CA GLU A 268 4.23 19.90 14.11
C GLU A 268 5.64 19.36 14.41
N LEU A 269 5.75 18.39 15.32
CA LEU A 269 7.03 17.76 15.66
C LEU A 269 7.66 17.02 14.45
N ALA A 270 6.83 16.40 13.63
CA ALA A 270 7.31 15.73 12.42
C ALA A 270 7.81 16.71 11.36
N ALA A 271 7.21 17.90 11.25
CA ALA A 271 7.65 18.93 10.31
C ALA A 271 9.03 19.51 10.66
N GLU A 272 9.41 19.49 11.95
CA GLU A 272 10.72 19.94 12.43
C GLU A 272 11.82 18.87 12.31
N ASN A 273 11.45 17.62 12.03
CA ASN A 273 12.40 16.50 12.00
C ASN A 273 13.05 16.37 10.61
N PRO A 274 14.39 16.49 10.50
CA PRO A 274 15.10 16.49 9.21
C PRO A 274 15.09 15.12 8.50
N SER A 275 14.76 14.03 9.19
CA SER A 275 14.69 12.69 8.60
C SER A 275 13.30 12.37 8.02
N LEU A 276 12.31 13.24 8.20
CA LEU A 276 10.94 13.06 7.71
C LEU A 276 10.59 14.11 6.65
N ARG A 277 9.79 13.71 5.67
CA ARG A 277 9.20 14.62 4.69
C ARG A 277 7.78 14.21 4.33
N ALA A 278 7.01 15.17 3.79
CA ALA A 278 5.65 14.94 3.30
C ALA A 278 4.73 14.24 4.33
N VAL A 279 4.96 14.51 5.63
CA VAL A 279 4.12 13.96 6.70
C VAL A 279 2.77 14.66 6.67
N ARG A 280 1.71 13.88 6.54
CA ARG A 280 0.36 14.41 6.34
C ARG A 280 -0.71 13.46 6.87
N PRO A 281 -1.88 13.98 7.27
CA PRO A 281 -3.02 13.13 7.57
C PRO A 281 -3.57 12.49 6.27
N ASN A 282 -3.95 11.23 6.34
CA ASN A 282 -4.65 10.51 5.28
C ASN A 282 -6.16 10.45 5.56
N GLY A 283 -6.68 11.49 6.15
CA GLY A 283 -8.09 11.68 6.49
C GLY A 283 -8.57 13.05 6.05
N LYS A 284 -9.76 13.39 6.47
CA LYS A 284 -10.35 14.72 6.31
C LYS A 284 -10.31 15.46 7.64
N ASP A 285 -10.09 16.76 7.58
CA ASP A 285 -10.22 17.63 8.75
C ASP A 285 -11.69 17.83 9.12
N ASP A 286 -11.92 18.26 10.37
CA ASP A 286 -13.25 18.62 10.80
C ASP A 286 -13.78 19.79 9.95
N GLU A 287 -15.03 19.68 9.55
CA GLU A 287 -15.68 20.65 8.68
C GLU A 287 -17.00 21.12 9.27
N PRO A 288 -17.45 22.35 8.93
CA PRO A 288 -18.79 22.80 9.27
C PRO A 288 -19.84 21.88 8.69
N GLN A 289 -20.72 21.37 9.51
CA GLN A 289 -21.81 20.47 9.15
C GLN A 289 -23.12 21.04 9.66
N PHE A 290 -24.17 20.97 8.83
CA PHE A 290 -25.51 21.32 9.26
C PHE A 290 -26.18 20.07 9.81
N GLN A 291 -26.26 19.95 11.14
CA GLN A 291 -26.86 18.83 11.82
C GLN A 291 -28.36 19.04 11.96
N VAL A 292 -29.15 18.11 11.44
CA VAL A 292 -30.61 18.08 11.62
C VAL A 292 -30.93 17.18 12.80
N LYS A 293 -31.56 17.75 13.84
CA LYS A 293 -32.02 17.04 15.03
C LYS A 293 -33.51 16.78 14.90
N ILE A 294 -33.88 15.50 14.93
CA ILE A 294 -35.26 15.06 14.90
C ILE A 294 -35.79 14.94 16.34
N ASP A 295 -36.94 15.54 16.63
CA ASP A 295 -37.66 15.39 17.87
C ASP A 295 -38.64 14.20 17.70
N ASP A 296 -38.20 13.04 18.19
CA ASP A 296 -38.93 11.78 18.05
C ASP A 296 -40.33 11.83 18.71
N GLU A 297 -40.51 12.59 19.79
CA GLU A 297 -41.80 12.69 20.47
C GLU A 297 -42.78 13.50 19.62
N LYS A 298 -42.35 14.62 19.07
CA LYS A 298 -43.16 15.41 18.13
C LYS A 298 -43.48 14.65 16.85
N ALA A 299 -42.46 13.95 16.28
CA ALA A 299 -42.68 13.15 15.07
C ALA A 299 -43.75 12.07 15.31
N ARG A 300 -43.70 11.38 16.45
CA ARG A 300 -44.72 10.38 16.84
C ARG A 300 -46.09 11.00 17.07
N ALA A 301 -46.15 12.15 17.76
CA ALA A 301 -47.42 12.86 18.01
C ALA A 301 -48.08 13.29 16.68
N LEU A 302 -47.28 13.64 15.68
CA LEU A 302 -47.73 13.97 14.33
C LEU A 302 -47.94 12.76 13.42
N GLN A 303 -47.77 11.54 13.97
CA GLN A 303 -47.86 10.26 13.26
C GLN A 303 -46.92 10.14 12.04
N VAL A 304 -45.77 10.78 12.12
CA VAL A 304 -44.70 10.69 11.10
C VAL A 304 -43.73 9.59 11.50
N SER A 305 -43.47 8.63 10.60
CA SER A 305 -42.52 7.55 10.87
C SER A 305 -41.06 8.02 10.63
N ILE A 306 -40.13 7.55 11.45
CA ILE A 306 -38.72 7.81 11.28
C ILE A 306 -38.21 7.32 9.91
N ALA A 307 -38.74 6.21 9.42
CA ALA A 307 -38.42 5.69 8.08
C ALA A 307 -38.79 6.71 6.98
N SER A 308 -39.99 7.27 7.03
CA SER A 308 -40.45 8.27 6.06
C SER A 308 -39.62 9.56 6.13
N ILE A 309 -39.18 9.96 7.34
CA ILE A 309 -38.27 11.09 7.53
C ILE A 309 -36.94 10.80 6.82
N ASN A 310 -36.31 9.65 7.11
CA ASN A 310 -35.01 9.27 6.52
C ASN A 310 -35.10 9.12 5.00
N ASP A 311 -36.15 8.51 4.47
CA ASP A 311 -36.35 8.37 3.02
C ASP A 311 -36.49 9.73 2.34
N THR A 312 -37.25 10.65 2.95
CA THR A 312 -37.42 12.01 2.41
C THR A 312 -36.10 12.78 2.45
N MET A 313 -35.35 12.72 3.56
CA MET A 313 -34.04 13.36 3.67
C MET A 313 -33.04 12.78 2.68
N SER A 314 -33.02 11.47 2.52
CA SER A 314 -32.16 10.81 1.54
C SER A 314 -32.51 11.26 0.12
N ALA A 315 -33.78 11.28 -0.25
CA ALA A 315 -34.20 11.74 -1.56
C ALA A 315 -33.94 13.24 -1.77
N ALA A 316 -34.13 14.08 -0.72
CA ALA A 316 -33.92 15.52 -0.84
C ALA A 316 -32.44 15.91 -0.99
N TRP A 317 -31.57 15.46 -0.07
CA TRP A 317 -30.17 15.89 0.02
C TRP A 317 -29.18 14.82 -0.39
N GLY A 318 -29.40 13.55 0.01
CA GLY A 318 -28.43 12.46 -0.18
C GLY A 318 -28.47 11.79 -1.55
N SER A 319 -29.53 12.01 -2.31
CA SER A 319 -29.96 11.20 -3.47
C SER A 319 -30.42 9.79 -3.07
N MET A 320 -31.45 9.30 -3.73
CA MET A 320 -31.98 7.95 -3.54
C MET A 320 -31.87 7.16 -4.84
N TYR A 321 -31.23 6.01 -4.77
CA TYR A 321 -31.19 5.07 -5.88
C TYR A 321 -32.56 4.44 -6.09
N VAL A 322 -33.05 4.46 -7.33
CA VAL A 322 -34.38 3.94 -7.68
C VAL A 322 -34.26 2.61 -8.44
N ASN A 323 -33.48 2.59 -9.52
CA ASN A 323 -33.35 1.40 -10.39
C ASN A 323 -32.18 1.58 -11.38
N ASP A 324 -31.91 0.53 -12.14
CA ASP A 324 -30.95 0.53 -13.25
C ASP A 324 -31.68 0.50 -14.59
N PHE A 325 -31.01 1.02 -15.63
CA PHE A 325 -31.41 0.80 -17.02
C PHE A 325 -30.18 0.54 -17.88
N ILE A 326 -30.40 -0.09 -19.05
CA ILE A 326 -29.32 -0.36 -20.01
C ILE A 326 -29.38 0.69 -21.11
N ASP A 327 -28.23 1.37 -21.31
CA ASP A 327 -28.05 2.31 -22.40
C ASP A 327 -26.72 2.01 -23.09
N LEU A 328 -26.75 1.83 -24.40
CA LEU A 328 -25.59 1.49 -25.23
C LEU A 328 -24.76 0.30 -24.67
N GLY A 329 -25.45 -0.72 -24.16
CA GLY A 329 -24.82 -1.94 -23.59
C GLY A 329 -24.18 -1.73 -22.21
N ARG A 330 -24.37 -0.57 -21.57
CA ARG A 330 -23.88 -0.29 -20.21
C ARG A 330 -25.04 -0.14 -19.25
N VAL A 331 -24.90 -0.70 -18.06
CA VAL A 331 -25.84 -0.51 -16.95
C VAL A 331 -25.63 0.89 -16.37
N LYS A 332 -26.68 1.71 -16.39
CA LYS A 332 -26.73 3.06 -15.81
C LYS A 332 -27.71 3.07 -14.66
N ARG A 333 -27.33 3.73 -13.56
CA ARG A 333 -28.14 3.85 -12.35
C ARG A 333 -29.00 5.11 -12.41
N VAL A 334 -30.25 4.99 -11.95
CA VAL A 334 -31.18 6.10 -11.80
C VAL A 334 -31.22 6.53 -10.35
N TYR A 335 -30.93 7.81 -10.12
CA TYR A 335 -31.05 8.44 -8.81
C TYR A 335 -32.06 9.57 -8.88
N ILE A 336 -32.83 9.77 -7.80
CA ILE A 336 -33.65 10.95 -7.58
C ILE A 336 -33.02 11.80 -6.48
N GLN A 337 -33.10 13.12 -6.66
CA GLN A 337 -32.61 14.10 -5.69
C GLN A 337 -33.43 15.37 -5.80
N GLY A 338 -33.54 16.12 -4.69
CA GLY A 338 -34.13 17.46 -4.73
C GLY A 338 -33.40 18.38 -5.70
N VAL A 339 -34.11 19.27 -6.36
CA VAL A 339 -33.50 20.29 -7.23
C VAL A 339 -32.67 21.25 -6.37
N ASP A 340 -31.62 21.83 -6.97
CA ASP A 340 -30.66 22.68 -6.25
C ASP A 340 -31.31 23.81 -5.48
N SER A 341 -32.29 24.50 -6.06
CA SER A 341 -33.03 25.61 -5.44
C SER A 341 -33.81 25.23 -4.16
N SER A 342 -33.91 23.94 -3.87
CA SER A 342 -34.61 23.41 -2.69
C SER A 342 -33.69 22.74 -1.65
N ARG A 343 -32.36 22.83 -1.81
CA ARG A 343 -31.39 22.13 -0.94
C ARG A 343 -30.04 22.84 -0.79
N ILE A 344 -29.87 24.05 -1.29
CA ILE A 344 -28.59 24.79 -1.23
C ILE A 344 -28.35 25.44 0.13
N ALA A 345 -29.42 25.98 0.74
CA ALA A 345 -29.33 26.72 1.99
C ALA A 345 -29.95 25.97 3.15
N PRO A 346 -29.51 26.21 4.41
CA PRO A 346 -30.12 25.63 5.59
C PRO A 346 -31.62 25.90 5.68
N GLU A 347 -32.06 27.09 5.23
CA GLU A 347 -33.46 27.51 5.23
C GLU A 347 -34.34 26.68 4.27
N ASP A 348 -33.71 26.03 3.30
CA ASP A 348 -34.43 25.14 2.38
C ASP A 348 -35.01 23.91 3.09
N PHE A 349 -34.48 23.59 4.28
CA PHE A 349 -35.02 22.53 5.13
C PHE A 349 -36.53 22.72 5.45
N ASP A 350 -36.98 23.95 5.63
CA ASP A 350 -38.38 24.28 5.91
C ASP A 350 -39.31 24.11 4.71
N LYS A 351 -38.77 23.94 3.50
CA LYS A 351 -39.54 23.73 2.27
C LYS A 351 -39.96 22.28 2.07
N TRP A 352 -39.45 21.34 2.88
CA TRP A 352 -39.70 19.92 2.72
C TRP A 352 -40.77 19.42 3.67
N TYR A 353 -41.52 18.41 3.21
CA TYR A 353 -42.65 17.81 3.93
C TYR A 353 -42.52 16.30 3.92
N VAL A 354 -42.96 15.67 4.99
CA VAL A 354 -43.09 14.22 5.13
C VAL A 354 -44.54 13.83 5.24
N ARG A 355 -44.96 12.75 4.58
CA ARG A 355 -46.30 12.23 4.66
C ARG A 355 -46.49 11.44 5.97
N ASN A 356 -47.51 11.78 6.76
CA ASN A 356 -47.86 11.05 7.99
C ASN A 356 -48.75 9.81 7.69
N ALA A 357 -49.08 9.04 8.73
CA ALA A 357 -49.91 7.85 8.62
C ALA A 357 -51.37 8.16 8.15
N LEU A 358 -51.83 9.40 8.30
CA LEU A 358 -53.16 9.86 7.85
C LEU A 358 -53.15 10.33 6.39
N GLY A 359 -51.97 10.36 5.75
CA GLY A 359 -51.80 10.84 4.39
C GLY A 359 -51.60 12.35 4.28
N GLU A 360 -51.47 13.08 5.38
CA GLU A 360 -51.23 14.52 5.43
C GLU A 360 -49.78 14.85 5.30
N MET A 361 -49.48 16.05 4.75
CA MET A 361 -48.09 16.53 4.58
C MET A 361 -47.68 17.38 5.78
N VAL A 362 -46.70 16.93 6.53
CA VAL A 362 -46.15 17.56 7.73
C VAL A 362 -44.80 18.20 7.39
N PRO A 363 -44.61 19.52 7.62
CA PRO A 363 -43.32 20.17 7.36
C PRO A 363 -42.28 19.70 8.36
N PHE A 364 -41.00 19.63 7.91
CA PHE A 364 -39.90 19.28 8.78
C PHE A 364 -39.75 20.19 9.98
N SER A 365 -40.01 21.49 9.83
CA SER A 365 -39.97 22.46 10.91
C SER A 365 -40.91 22.15 12.08
N ALA A 366 -41.91 21.28 11.89
CA ALA A 366 -42.84 20.88 12.97
C ALA A 366 -42.20 19.91 13.98
N PHE A 367 -41.22 19.11 13.57
CA PHE A 367 -40.61 18.06 14.38
C PHE A 367 -39.08 18.00 14.32
N ALA A 368 -38.40 18.89 13.57
CA ALA A 368 -36.95 18.90 13.45
C ALA A 368 -36.39 20.31 13.58
N THR A 369 -35.15 20.41 14.02
CA THR A 369 -34.37 21.64 14.11
C THR A 369 -32.98 21.43 13.52
N GLY A 370 -32.39 22.47 12.93
CA GLY A 370 -31.06 22.43 12.38
C GLY A 370 -30.11 23.34 13.15
N GLU A 371 -28.87 22.89 13.29
CA GLU A 371 -27.80 23.71 13.87
C GLU A 371 -26.47 23.43 13.15
N TRP A 372 -25.60 24.43 13.14
CA TRP A 372 -24.24 24.25 12.64
C TRP A 372 -23.35 23.65 13.73
N ILE A 373 -22.65 22.57 13.39
CA ILE A 373 -21.64 21.94 14.22
C ILE A 373 -20.32 21.86 13.44
N HIS A 374 -19.23 21.61 14.15
CA HIS A 374 -17.97 21.17 13.56
C HIS A 374 -17.78 19.68 13.85
N GLY A 375 -17.44 18.92 12.84
CA GLY A 375 -17.20 17.49 13.02
C GLY A 375 -16.52 16.87 11.81
N SER A 376 -15.96 15.68 12.01
CA SER A 376 -15.27 14.97 10.96
C SER A 376 -16.29 14.36 9.97
N PRO A 377 -16.10 14.57 8.66
CA PRO A 377 -16.93 13.91 7.64
C PRO A 377 -16.65 12.42 7.53
N LYS A 378 -15.56 11.93 8.15
CA LYS A 378 -15.17 10.52 8.15
C LYS A 378 -14.50 10.16 9.47
N LEU A 379 -15.11 9.29 10.24
CA LEU A 379 -14.52 8.70 11.43
C LEU A 379 -13.87 7.37 11.09
N GLU A 380 -12.62 7.17 11.55
CA GLU A 380 -11.86 5.96 11.30
C GLU A 380 -11.59 5.20 12.60
N ARG A 381 -11.51 3.87 12.47
CA ARG A 381 -11.09 2.98 13.56
C ARG A 381 -10.06 2.00 13.05
N TYR A 382 -9.05 1.75 13.86
CA TYR A 382 -8.07 0.71 13.62
C TYR A 382 -8.13 -0.32 14.74
N GLY A 383 -8.36 -1.59 14.43
CA GLY A 383 -8.57 -2.62 15.44
C GLY A 383 -9.76 -2.37 16.37
N GLY A 384 -10.79 -1.60 15.93
CA GLY A 384 -11.96 -1.25 16.74
C GLY A 384 -11.80 0.01 17.59
N ILE A 385 -10.60 0.58 17.68
CA ILE A 385 -10.27 1.79 18.45
C ILE A 385 -10.29 3.00 17.51
N SER A 386 -10.84 4.14 17.97
CA SER A 386 -10.81 5.40 17.21
C SER A 386 -9.39 5.79 16.86
N ALA A 387 -9.14 6.08 15.59
CA ALA A 387 -7.80 6.33 15.09
C ALA A 387 -7.79 7.39 14.00
N VAL A 388 -6.63 7.99 13.80
CA VAL A 388 -6.32 8.81 12.63
C VAL A 388 -5.11 8.22 11.91
N ASN A 389 -5.18 8.16 10.59
CA ASN A 389 -4.11 7.68 9.75
C ASN A 389 -3.19 8.82 9.32
N ILE A 390 -1.88 8.63 9.45
CA ILE A 390 -0.85 9.60 9.08
C ILE A 390 0.14 8.89 8.16
N LEU A 391 0.38 9.48 7.01
CA LEU A 391 1.34 9.03 6.02
C LEU A 391 2.55 9.96 5.99
N GLY A 392 3.70 9.44 5.62
CA GLY A 392 4.89 10.23 5.41
C GLY A 392 6.01 9.44 4.75
N GLU A 393 7.08 10.14 4.40
CA GLU A 393 8.23 9.57 3.70
C GLU A 393 9.52 9.90 4.44
N PRO A 394 10.59 9.08 4.31
CA PRO A 394 11.91 9.49 4.73
C PRO A 394 12.40 10.66 3.87
N ALA A 395 13.12 11.59 4.48
CA ALA A 395 13.78 12.66 3.76
C ALA A 395 14.93 12.09 2.87
N PRO A 396 15.35 12.79 1.81
CA PRO A 396 16.45 12.35 0.97
C PRO A 396 17.70 12.03 1.79
N GLY A 397 18.30 10.86 1.56
CA GLY A 397 19.45 10.36 2.30
C GLY A 397 19.14 9.56 3.55
N PHE A 398 17.88 9.46 3.95
CA PHE A 398 17.41 8.62 5.06
C PHE A 398 16.65 7.41 4.55
N SER A 399 16.68 6.33 5.32
CA SER A 399 15.92 5.11 5.04
C SER A 399 14.55 5.11 5.71
N THR A 400 13.65 4.21 5.29
CA THR A 400 12.36 3.99 5.99
C THR A 400 12.59 3.55 7.44
N GLY A 401 13.70 2.85 7.74
CA GLY A 401 14.10 2.49 9.09
C GLY A 401 14.43 3.71 9.95
N ASP A 402 15.12 4.71 9.39
CA ASP A 402 15.43 5.97 10.09
C ASP A 402 14.16 6.77 10.36
N ALA A 403 13.24 6.82 9.41
CA ALA A 403 11.93 7.44 9.60
C ALA A 403 11.13 6.78 10.74
N MET A 404 11.13 5.44 10.82
CA MET A 404 10.47 4.72 11.92
C MET A 404 11.09 5.02 13.29
N ILE A 405 12.41 5.18 13.36
CA ILE A 405 13.10 5.58 14.59
C ILE A 405 12.70 7.02 14.99
N ALA A 406 12.68 7.93 14.02
CA ALA A 406 12.26 9.31 14.26
C ALA A 406 10.80 9.39 14.77
N ILE A 407 9.88 8.64 14.16
CA ILE A 407 8.49 8.54 14.63
C ILE A 407 8.42 8.03 16.07
N ALA A 408 9.15 6.96 16.38
CA ALA A 408 9.17 6.41 17.74
C ALA A 408 9.70 7.42 18.77
N GLN A 409 10.64 8.28 18.40
CA GLN A 409 11.14 9.36 19.27
C GLN A 409 10.10 10.47 19.47
N ILE A 410 9.40 10.88 18.39
CA ILE A 410 8.32 11.87 18.48
C ILE A 410 7.17 11.37 19.37
N MET A 411 6.82 10.08 19.27
CA MET A 411 5.76 9.48 20.09
C MET A 411 6.09 9.35 21.58
N GLN A 412 7.34 9.59 21.99
CA GLN A 412 7.76 9.60 23.40
C GLN A 412 7.72 11.01 24.03
N GLN A 413 7.51 12.04 23.25
CA GLN A 413 7.36 13.45 23.68
C GLN A 413 5.89 13.78 23.93
#